data_b87f9677405418455a421a242700b039
#
_entry.id   b87f9677405418455a421a242700b039
#
_cell.length_a   1.000
_cell.length_b   1.000
_cell.length_c   1.000
_cell.angle_alpha   90.00
_cell.angle_beta   90.00
_cell.angle_gamma   90.00
#
_symmetry.space_group_name_H-M   'P 1'
#
loop_
_entity.id
_entity.type
_entity.pdbx_description
1 polymer ?
#
loop_
_entity_poly.entity_id
_entity_poly.type
_entity_poly.pdbx_seq_one_letter_code
_entity_poly.pdbx_strand_id
1 'polypeptide(L)'
;NIEFVSANPTGPMHVGHSRGAIFGDVLANLLIFNGNQVTKEYYINDYGNQIINFAESVFYRLKEIKYKEKFPNRVNLYPGDYVIDIAKNILTGHPKIDLNNFQKIFKLLSEESLKHSMNLIKADLKALGMSHDNFVSEKSLVEKKLVETAIENLKEKNFVTEGYLNPPKGEENKDWKKTKRLIFKSTLFEDDTD
;
A
#
# COMPACT_ATOMS: atom_id res chain seq x y z
N ASN A 1 3.77 20.00 2.87
CA ASN A 1 3.30 18.63 3.04
C ASN A 1 4.49 17.70 3.25
N ILE A 2 4.42 16.83 4.26
CA ILE A 2 5.44 15.82 4.52
C ILE A 2 4.74 14.47 4.55
N GLU A 3 5.02 13.64 3.54
CA GLU A 3 4.59 12.26 3.48
C GLU A 3 5.66 11.36 4.10
N PHE A 4 5.28 10.52 5.03
CA PHE A 4 6.23 9.60 5.68
C PHE A 4 5.55 8.32 6.20
N VAL A 5 6.34 7.29 6.46
CA VAL A 5 5.95 5.91 6.75
C VAL A 5 5.35 5.22 5.52
N SER A 6 4.12 5.55 5.18
CA SER A 6 3.35 5.00 4.02
C SER A 6 3.56 3.50 3.82
N ALA A 7 3.56 2.75 4.95
CA ALA A 7 3.70 1.29 4.93
C ALA A 7 2.50 0.66 4.23
N ASN A 8 2.74 -0.41 3.47
CA ASN A 8 1.68 -1.15 2.79
C ASN A 8 0.65 -1.67 3.80
N PRO A 9 -0.65 -1.50 3.55
CA PRO A 9 -1.72 -1.87 4.49
C PRO A 9 -2.01 -3.39 4.47
N THR A 10 -0.95 -4.20 4.45
CA THR A 10 -1.02 -5.67 4.41
C THR A 10 -0.51 -6.31 5.69
N GLY A 11 -0.30 -5.53 6.76
CA GLY A 11 0.13 -6.02 8.05
C GLY A 11 0.55 -4.91 9.02
N PRO A 12 0.98 -5.27 10.23
CA PRO A 12 1.47 -4.33 11.24
C PRO A 12 2.78 -3.68 10.80
N MET A 13 3.13 -2.58 11.44
CA MET A 13 4.44 -1.97 11.27
C MET A 13 5.55 -2.87 11.82
N HIS A 14 6.75 -2.71 11.29
CA HIS A 14 7.97 -3.35 11.81
C HIS A 14 9.05 -2.29 12.05
N VAL A 15 10.16 -2.68 12.68
CA VAL A 15 11.23 -1.76 13.06
C VAL A 15 11.79 -0.92 11.91
N GLY A 16 11.80 -1.46 10.68
CA GLY A 16 12.20 -0.71 9.50
C GLY A 16 11.29 0.48 9.19
N HIS A 17 9.99 0.34 9.41
CA HIS A 17 9.02 1.44 9.28
C HIS A 17 9.19 2.49 10.38
N SER A 18 9.54 2.07 11.61
CA SER A 18 9.72 2.97 12.75
C SER A 18 10.79 4.01 12.51
N ARG A 19 11.88 3.66 11.81
CA ARG A 19 12.94 4.62 11.46
C ARG A 19 12.42 5.76 10.59
N GLY A 20 11.66 5.44 9.53
CA GLY A 20 11.06 6.45 8.67
C GLY A 20 9.99 7.27 9.40
N ALA A 21 9.23 6.63 10.28
CA ALA A 21 8.21 7.27 11.11
C ALA A 21 8.84 8.34 12.03
N ILE A 22 9.87 7.98 12.77
CA ILE A 22 10.58 8.89 13.69
C ILE A 22 11.22 10.06 12.92
N PHE A 23 11.89 9.76 11.81
CA PHE A 23 12.53 10.79 10.99
C PHE A 23 11.51 11.80 10.45
N GLY A 24 10.42 11.31 9.86
CA GLY A 24 9.38 12.17 9.27
C GLY A 24 8.66 13.02 10.32
N ASP A 25 8.32 12.43 11.47
CA ASP A 25 7.65 13.15 12.56
C ASP A 25 8.56 14.23 13.18
N VAL A 26 9.85 13.92 13.43
CA VAL A 26 10.83 14.89 13.94
C VAL A 26 11.03 16.03 12.94
N LEU A 27 11.18 15.72 11.64
CA LEU A 27 11.30 16.75 10.61
C LEU A 27 10.07 17.67 10.56
N ALA A 28 8.88 17.08 10.62
CA ALA A 28 7.63 17.84 10.67
C ALA A 28 7.60 18.78 11.88
N ASN A 29 7.94 18.26 13.06
CA ASN A 29 7.94 19.02 14.31
C ASN A 29 8.98 20.15 14.30
N LEU A 30 10.17 19.92 13.71
CA LEU A 30 11.20 20.96 13.55
C LEU A 30 10.74 22.07 12.60
N LEU A 31 10.08 21.73 11.51
CA LEU A 31 9.53 22.72 10.58
C LEU A 31 8.39 23.52 11.23
N ILE A 32 7.52 22.89 12.02
CA ILE A 32 6.49 23.60 12.80
C ILE A 32 7.15 24.54 13.81
N PHE A 33 8.15 24.06 14.53
CA PHE A 33 8.90 24.90 15.49
C PHE A 33 9.56 26.12 14.82
N ASN A 34 9.99 25.96 13.57
CA ASN A 34 10.56 27.06 12.76
C ASN A 34 9.50 27.95 12.09
N GLY A 35 8.23 27.84 12.47
CA GLY A 35 7.14 28.71 12.04
C GLY A 35 6.45 28.31 10.73
N ASN A 36 6.73 27.12 10.19
CA ASN A 36 6.05 26.63 9.00
C ASN A 36 4.70 25.98 9.33
N GLN A 37 3.76 26.08 8.38
CA GLN A 37 2.55 25.26 8.40
C GLN A 37 2.88 23.92 7.76
N VAL A 38 2.67 22.83 8.49
CA VAL A 38 3.01 21.47 8.06
C VAL A 38 1.78 20.58 8.09
N THR A 39 1.54 19.85 7.01
CA THR A 39 0.59 18.74 6.96
C THR A 39 1.37 17.44 6.93
N LYS A 40 1.11 16.56 7.90
CA LYS A 40 1.67 15.21 7.96
C LYS A 40 0.76 14.25 7.18
N GLU A 41 1.27 13.64 6.12
CA GLU A 41 0.49 12.80 5.23
C GLU A 41 0.98 11.35 5.23
N TYR A 42 0.02 10.44 5.14
CA TYR A 42 0.23 9.00 4.97
C TYR A 42 -0.42 8.55 3.66
N TYR A 43 0.36 8.01 2.74
CA TYR A 43 -0.15 7.42 1.51
C TYR A 43 -0.53 5.95 1.74
N ILE A 44 -1.79 5.60 1.50
CA ILE A 44 -2.29 4.23 1.64
C ILE A 44 -2.23 3.55 0.27
N ASN A 45 -1.32 2.61 0.11
CA ASN A 45 -1.19 1.76 -1.08
C ASN A 45 -2.27 0.65 -1.06
N ASP A 46 -3.53 1.04 -1.24
CA ASP A 46 -4.72 0.18 -1.14
C ASP A 46 -5.24 -0.27 -2.51
N TYR A 47 -4.38 -0.27 -3.53
CA TYR A 47 -4.70 -0.67 -4.89
C TYR A 47 -3.70 -1.70 -5.44
N GLY A 48 -4.15 -2.56 -6.37
CA GLY A 48 -3.28 -3.51 -7.06
C GLY A 48 -3.18 -4.90 -6.42
N ASN A 49 -2.23 -5.69 -6.91
CA ASN A 49 -2.11 -7.13 -6.60
C ASN A 49 -1.86 -7.45 -5.13
N GLN A 50 -1.22 -6.58 -4.39
CA GLN A 50 -0.95 -6.80 -2.96
C GLN A 50 -2.25 -6.92 -2.15
N ILE A 51 -3.25 -6.11 -2.50
CA ILE A 51 -4.56 -6.13 -1.83
C ILE A 51 -5.32 -7.40 -2.18
N ILE A 52 -5.21 -7.87 -3.42
CA ILE A 52 -5.82 -9.15 -3.84
C ILE A 52 -5.20 -10.30 -3.04
N ASN A 53 -3.87 -10.37 -2.97
CA ASN A 53 -3.14 -11.40 -2.24
C ASN A 53 -3.45 -11.36 -0.74
N PHE A 54 -3.59 -10.16 -0.18
CA PHE A 54 -3.93 -9.99 1.23
C PHE A 54 -5.35 -10.46 1.53
N ALA A 55 -6.34 -10.04 0.74
CA ALA A 55 -7.71 -10.52 0.87
C ALA A 55 -7.83 -12.04 0.66
N GLU A 56 -7.06 -12.61 -0.28
CA GLU A 56 -6.98 -14.05 -0.49
C GLU A 56 -6.40 -14.78 0.72
N SER A 57 -5.39 -14.19 1.37
CA SER A 57 -4.81 -14.74 2.59
C SER A 57 -5.83 -14.80 3.73
N VAL A 58 -6.60 -13.72 3.91
CA VAL A 58 -7.69 -13.67 4.89
C VAL A 58 -8.79 -14.68 4.55
N PHE A 59 -9.12 -14.84 3.27
CA PHE A 59 -10.09 -15.86 2.81
C PHE A 59 -9.67 -17.28 3.22
N TYR A 60 -8.41 -17.65 3.01
CA TYR A 60 -7.92 -18.96 3.43
C TYR A 60 -7.87 -19.12 4.94
N ARG A 61 -7.57 -18.05 5.70
CA ARG A 61 -7.66 -18.10 7.17
C ARG A 61 -9.09 -18.29 7.66
N LEU A 62 -10.06 -17.66 7.01
CA LEU A 62 -11.49 -17.88 7.30
C LEU A 62 -11.90 -19.34 7.06
N LYS A 63 -11.44 -19.97 5.97
CA LYS A 63 -11.70 -21.38 5.66
C LYS A 63 -11.00 -22.30 6.67
N GLU A 64 -9.77 -22.00 7.07
CA GLU A 64 -9.06 -22.73 8.11
C GLU A 64 -9.84 -22.71 9.45
N ILE A 65 -10.36 -21.55 9.85
CA ILE A 65 -11.13 -21.39 11.08
C ILE A 65 -12.46 -22.15 11.00
N LYS A 66 -13.21 -21.96 9.90
CA LYS A 66 -14.59 -22.44 9.76
C LYS A 66 -14.69 -23.90 9.35
N TYR A 67 -13.81 -24.35 8.45
CA TYR A 67 -13.88 -25.67 7.82
C TYR A 67 -12.68 -26.57 8.15
N LYS A 68 -11.69 -26.09 8.93
CA LYS A 68 -10.45 -26.80 9.25
C LYS A 68 -9.61 -27.14 8.01
N GLU A 69 -9.78 -26.37 6.92
CA GLU A 69 -8.95 -26.50 5.74
C GLU A 69 -7.53 -25.98 6.03
N LYS A 70 -6.51 -26.65 5.47
CA LYS A 70 -5.13 -26.21 5.66
C LYS A 70 -4.83 -24.95 4.89
N PHE A 71 -4.17 -23.97 5.54
CA PHE A 71 -3.69 -22.75 4.86
C PHE A 71 -2.71 -23.10 3.73
N PRO A 72 -2.89 -22.60 2.49
CA PRO A 72 -2.05 -22.92 1.35
C PRO A 72 -0.61 -22.42 1.52
N ASN A 73 0.37 -23.24 1.13
CA ASN A 73 1.77 -22.81 1.05
C ASN A 73 2.03 -22.17 -0.32
N ARG A 74 1.73 -20.87 -0.46
CA ARG A 74 1.99 -20.08 -1.68
C ARG A 74 2.77 -18.82 -1.33
N VAL A 75 3.77 -18.48 -2.15
CA VAL A 75 4.71 -17.36 -1.91
C VAL A 75 4.01 -15.99 -1.85
N ASN A 76 2.90 -15.83 -2.57
CA ASN A 76 2.17 -14.56 -2.64
C ASN A 76 1.19 -14.33 -1.48
N LEU A 77 1.03 -15.30 -0.57
CA LEU A 77 0.12 -15.16 0.57
C LEU A 77 0.85 -14.67 1.82
N TYR A 78 0.10 -14.01 2.68
CA TYR A 78 0.56 -13.48 3.97
C TYR A 78 0.27 -14.48 5.08
N PRO A 79 1.27 -15.22 5.59
CA PRO A 79 1.04 -16.32 6.55
C PRO A 79 0.98 -15.88 8.01
N GLY A 80 1.27 -14.62 8.33
CA GLY A 80 1.43 -14.12 9.71
C GLY A 80 0.18 -14.29 10.58
N ASP A 81 0.38 -14.38 11.90
CA ASP A 81 -0.69 -14.61 12.87
C ASP A 81 -1.72 -13.46 12.89
N TYR A 82 -1.29 -12.23 12.60
CA TYR A 82 -2.20 -11.08 12.49
C TYR A 82 -3.31 -11.30 11.43
N VAL A 83 -3.04 -12.11 10.38
CA VAL A 83 -4.06 -12.46 9.37
C VAL A 83 -5.13 -13.37 9.97
N ILE A 84 -4.74 -14.23 10.92
CA ILE A 84 -5.70 -15.08 11.67
C ILE A 84 -6.61 -14.20 12.52
N ASP A 85 -6.05 -13.19 13.19
CA ASP A 85 -6.84 -12.29 14.05
C ASP A 85 -7.77 -11.39 13.22
N ILE A 86 -7.32 -10.92 12.06
CA ILE A 86 -8.18 -10.23 11.10
C ILE A 86 -9.33 -11.14 10.66
N ALA A 87 -9.05 -12.41 10.30
CA ALA A 87 -10.07 -13.37 9.90
C ALA A 87 -11.09 -13.63 11.02
N LYS A 88 -10.65 -13.76 12.27
CA LYS A 88 -11.55 -13.91 13.44
C LYS A 88 -12.46 -12.69 13.60
N ASN A 89 -11.91 -11.48 13.48
CA ASN A 89 -12.67 -10.24 13.60
C ASN A 89 -13.73 -10.13 12.49
N ILE A 90 -13.36 -10.45 11.25
CA ILE A 90 -14.30 -10.50 10.13
C ILE A 90 -15.40 -11.54 10.38
N LEU A 91 -15.05 -12.72 10.88
CA LEU A 91 -16.03 -13.76 11.17
C LEU A 91 -17.00 -13.35 12.29
N THR A 92 -16.54 -12.60 13.27
CA THR A 92 -17.39 -12.02 14.31
C THR A 92 -18.40 -11.02 13.76
N GLY A 93 -17.95 -10.14 12.84
CA GLY A 93 -18.83 -9.16 12.17
C GLY A 93 -19.74 -9.79 11.11
N HIS A 94 -19.29 -10.87 10.49
CA HIS A 94 -19.99 -11.56 9.39
C HIS A 94 -20.10 -13.07 9.61
N PRO A 95 -20.82 -13.55 10.64
CA PRO A 95 -20.84 -14.98 11.04
C PRO A 95 -21.41 -15.91 9.96
N LYS A 96 -22.26 -15.38 9.09
CA LYS A 96 -22.89 -16.12 7.98
C LYS A 96 -22.18 -15.96 6.62
N ILE A 97 -20.93 -15.44 6.62
CA ILE A 97 -20.18 -15.24 5.38
C ILE A 97 -20.07 -16.56 4.57
N ASP A 98 -20.37 -16.48 3.28
CA ASP A 98 -20.26 -17.61 2.36
C ASP A 98 -18.83 -17.69 1.80
N LEU A 99 -18.11 -18.73 2.13
CA LEU A 99 -16.72 -18.97 1.71
C LEU A 99 -16.59 -19.92 0.50
N ASN A 100 -17.67 -20.13 -0.27
CA ASN A 100 -17.61 -21.02 -1.44
C ASN A 100 -16.97 -20.34 -2.66
N ASN A 101 -17.04 -19.01 -2.77
CA ASN A 101 -16.51 -18.29 -3.90
C ASN A 101 -15.85 -16.98 -3.47
N PHE A 102 -14.52 -16.92 -3.61
CA PHE A 102 -13.71 -15.75 -3.27
C PHE A 102 -14.14 -14.48 -4.03
N GLN A 103 -14.41 -14.60 -5.34
CA GLN A 103 -14.74 -13.43 -6.16
C GLN A 103 -16.03 -12.73 -5.71
N LYS A 104 -17.02 -13.49 -5.24
CA LYS A 104 -18.27 -12.93 -4.73
C LYS A 104 -18.10 -12.07 -3.47
N ILE A 105 -17.11 -12.41 -2.65
CA ILE A 105 -16.88 -11.74 -1.37
C ILE A 105 -15.58 -10.92 -1.36
N PHE A 106 -14.86 -10.85 -2.48
CA PHE A 106 -13.59 -10.14 -2.60
C PHE A 106 -13.68 -8.69 -2.12
N LYS A 107 -14.73 -7.96 -2.55
CA LYS A 107 -14.93 -6.57 -2.14
C LYS A 107 -15.03 -6.44 -0.62
N LEU A 108 -15.87 -7.26 0.00
CA LEU A 108 -16.02 -7.28 1.46
C LEU A 108 -14.69 -7.60 2.16
N LEU A 109 -14.01 -8.67 1.70
CA LEU A 109 -12.75 -9.09 2.33
C LEU A 109 -11.66 -8.04 2.18
N SER A 110 -11.52 -7.42 1.00
CA SER A 110 -10.52 -6.37 0.80
C SER A 110 -10.78 -5.16 1.68
N GLU A 111 -12.02 -4.68 1.77
CA GLU A 111 -12.38 -3.52 2.58
C GLU A 111 -12.19 -3.78 4.08
N GLU A 112 -12.68 -4.90 4.60
CA GLU A 112 -12.52 -5.25 6.02
C GLU A 112 -11.07 -5.57 6.38
N SER A 113 -10.33 -6.28 5.52
CA SER A 113 -8.91 -6.57 5.75
C SER A 113 -8.07 -5.30 5.80
N LEU A 114 -8.28 -4.37 4.87
CA LEU A 114 -7.63 -3.06 4.85
C LEU A 114 -7.95 -2.26 6.10
N LYS A 115 -9.21 -2.17 6.48
CA LYS A 115 -9.64 -1.46 7.69
C LYS A 115 -8.95 -2.00 8.94
N HIS A 116 -8.92 -3.32 9.11
CA HIS A 116 -8.24 -3.93 10.25
C HIS A 116 -6.73 -3.70 10.23
N SER A 117 -6.08 -3.85 9.07
CA SER A 117 -4.65 -3.61 8.94
C SER A 117 -4.29 -2.15 9.20
N MET A 118 -5.04 -1.20 8.65
CA MET A 118 -4.82 0.23 8.92
C MET A 118 -5.03 0.59 10.40
N ASN A 119 -5.94 -0.10 11.09
CA ASN A 119 -6.12 0.10 12.53
C ASN A 119 -4.88 -0.38 13.33
N LEU A 120 -4.23 -1.48 12.92
CA LEU A 120 -2.96 -1.93 13.50
C LEU A 120 -1.87 -0.87 13.29
N ILE A 121 -1.69 -0.38 12.07
CA ILE A 121 -0.71 0.64 11.74
C ILE A 121 -0.94 1.93 12.55
N LYS A 122 -2.20 2.39 12.62
CA LYS A 122 -2.56 3.56 13.42
C LYS A 122 -2.31 3.38 14.92
N ALA A 123 -2.53 2.17 15.43
CA ALA A 123 -2.23 1.84 16.83
C ALA A 123 -0.73 1.86 17.09
N ASP A 124 0.08 1.32 16.18
CA ASP A 124 1.55 1.34 16.27
C ASP A 124 2.09 2.77 16.22
N LEU A 125 1.60 3.60 15.28
CA LEU A 125 1.97 5.01 15.19
C LEU A 125 1.60 5.77 16.49
N LYS A 126 0.42 5.53 17.02
CA LYS A 126 -0.02 6.13 18.29
C LYS A 126 0.87 5.70 19.46
N ALA A 127 1.26 4.43 19.50
CA ALA A 127 2.16 3.91 20.54
C ALA A 127 3.54 4.58 20.48
N LEU A 128 4.01 4.98 19.27
CA LEU A 128 5.20 5.77 19.05
C LEU A 128 5.01 7.28 19.33
N GLY A 129 3.80 7.71 19.71
CA GLY A 129 3.47 9.12 19.96
C GLY A 129 3.27 9.96 18.69
N MET A 130 3.01 9.31 17.55
CA MET A 130 2.89 9.97 16.24
C MET A 130 1.47 9.97 15.74
N SER A 131 1.14 11.00 14.94
CA SER A 131 -0.14 11.11 14.23
C SER A 131 0.08 11.73 12.86
N HIS A 132 -0.80 11.36 11.92
CA HIS A 132 -0.89 11.99 10.60
C HIS A 132 -2.19 12.79 10.52
N ASP A 133 -2.12 13.92 9.83
CA ASP A 133 -3.28 14.80 9.62
C ASP A 133 -4.14 14.28 8.46
N ASN A 134 -3.49 13.65 7.48
CA ASN A 134 -4.14 13.21 6.25
C ASN A 134 -3.75 11.77 5.89
N PHE A 135 -4.72 11.00 5.39
CA PHE A 135 -4.55 9.64 4.87
C PHE A 135 -5.10 9.60 3.44
N VAL A 136 -4.21 9.49 2.46
CA VAL A 136 -4.56 9.49 1.04
C VAL A 136 -4.63 8.07 0.50
N SER A 137 -5.78 7.65 -0.02
CA SER A 137 -6.00 6.34 -0.63
C SER A 137 -5.61 6.36 -2.11
N GLU A 138 -4.69 5.49 -2.53
CA GLU A 138 -4.34 5.28 -3.94
C GLU A 138 -5.56 4.88 -4.78
N LYS A 139 -6.37 3.95 -4.28
CA LYS A 139 -7.62 3.55 -4.90
C LYS A 139 -8.53 4.75 -5.19
N SER A 140 -8.66 5.68 -4.23
CA SER A 140 -9.45 6.91 -4.42
C SER A 140 -8.89 7.81 -5.52
N LEU A 141 -7.56 7.90 -5.67
CA LEU A 141 -6.94 8.68 -6.74
C LEU A 141 -7.24 8.07 -8.11
N VAL A 142 -7.15 6.74 -8.23
CA VAL A 142 -7.48 6.01 -9.46
C VAL A 142 -8.97 6.14 -9.81
N GLU A 143 -9.87 5.90 -8.86
CA GLU A 143 -11.31 6.01 -9.07
C GLU A 143 -11.76 7.42 -9.50
N LYS A 144 -11.08 8.45 -8.99
CA LYS A 144 -11.30 9.86 -9.40
C LYS A 144 -10.57 10.26 -10.69
N LYS A 145 -9.86 9.33 -11.34
CA LYS A 145 -9.06 9.56 -12.56
C LYS A 145 -7.99 10.65 -12.41
N LEU A 146 -7.51 10.88 -11.20
CA LEU A 146 -6.49 11.90 -10.95
C LEU A 146 -5.13 11.50 -11.53
N VAL A 147 -4.85 10.21 -11.60
CA VAL A 147 -3.62 9.68 -12.22
C VAL A 147 -3.61 9.95 -13.72
N GLU A 148 -4.72 9.63 -14.41
CA GLU A 148 -4.88 9.89 -15.84
C GLU A 148 -4.78 11.38 -16.14
N THR A 149 -5.46 12.23 -15.36
CA THR A 149 -5.40 13.69 -15.50
C THR A 149 -3.96 14.22 -15.31
N ALA A 150 -3.22 13.69 -14.33
CA ALA A 150 -1.83 14.07 -14.13
C ALA A 150 -0.95 13.68 -15.34
N ILE A 151 -1.14 12.47 -15.87
CA ILE A 151 -0.42 11.99 -17.06
C ILE A 151 -0.73 12.85 -18.28
N GLU A 152 -2.00 13.22 -18.50
CA GLU A 152 -2.40 14.11 -19.59
C GLU A 152 -1.73 15.49 -19.48
N ASN A 153 -1.75 16.10 -18.31
CA ASN A 153 -1.06 17.36 -18.05
C ASN A 153 0.45 17.28 -18.32
N LEU A 154 1.08 16.15 -17.95
CA LEU A 154 2.51 15.93 -18.22
C LEU A 154 2.80 15.74 -19.71
N LYS A 155 1.88 15.10 -20.45
CA LYS A 155 1.97 14.96 -21.92
C LYS A 155 1.87 16.32 -22.62
N GLU A 156 0.90 17.14 -22.23
CA GLU A 156 0.72 18.50 -22.78
C GLU A 156 1.97 19.37 -22.59
N LYS A 157 2.66 19.19 -21.47
CA LYS A 157 3.93 19.89 -21.17
C LYS A 157 5.16 19.23 -21.80
N ASN A 158 5.00 18.14 -22.55
CA ASN A 158 6.09 17.34 -23.13
C ASN A 158 7.08 16.78 -22.09
N PHE A 159 6.65 16.56 -20.86
CA PHE A 159 7.48 16.01 -19.79
C PHE A 159 7.49 14.48 -19.76
N VAL A 160 6.69 13.82 -20.58
CA VAL A 160 6.67 12.36 -20.72
C VAL A 160 6.89 11.96 -22.17
N THR A 161 7.49 10.79 -22.36
CA THR A 161 7.72 10.16 -23.67
C THR A 161 7.46 8.67 -23.61
N GLU A 162 7.17 8.05 -24.74
CA GLU A 162 7.14 6.59 -24.82
C GLU A 162 8.53 6.05 -25.13
N GLY A 163 8.98 5.10 -24.34
CA GLY A 163 10.33 4.54 -24.46
C GLY A 163 10.48 3.17 -23.81
N TYR A 164 11.70 2.70 -23.72
CA TYR A 164 12.08 1.44 -23.12
C TYR A 164 13.05 1.70 -21.99
N LEU A 165 12.71 1.24 -20.79
CA LEU A 165 13.62 1.30 -19.65
C LEU A 165 14.67 0.19 -19.74
N ASN A 166 15.88 0.49 -19.28
CA ASN A 166 16.91 -0.51 -19.05
C ASN A 166 16.55 -1.34 -17.80
N PRO A 167 17.09 -2.57 -17.66
CA PRO A 167 16.93 -3.32 -16.43
C PRO A 167 17.50 -2.54 -15.24
N PRO A 168 16.89 -2.66 -14.03
CA PRO A 168 17.44 -2.05 -12.82
C PRO A 168 18.91 -2.45 -12.60
N LYS A 169 19.73 -1.53 -12.08
CA LYS A 169 21.12 -1.82 -11.73
C LYS A 169 21.18 -3.00 -10.75
N GLY A 170 21.92 -4.04 -11.09
CA GLY A 170 22.06 -5.28 -10.30
C GLY A 170 21.08 -6.40 -10.67
N GLU A 171 20.11 -6.14 -11.54
CA GLU A 171 19.22 -7.15 -12.13
C GLU A 171 19.47 -7.28 -13.63
N GLU A 172 20.69 -7.62 -14.03
CA GLU A 172 20.99 -8.04 -15.40
C GLU A 172 20.39 -9.43 -15.66
N ASN A 173 19.09 -9.55 -15.49
CA ASN A 173 18.37 -10.81 -15.65
C ASN A 173 18.18 -11.10 -17.14
N LYS A 174 18.58 -12.31 -17.54
CA LYS A 174 18.39 -12.86 -18.89
C LYS A 174 16.93 -12.86 -19.38
N ASP A 175 15.98 -12.62 -18.48
CA ASP A 175 14.53 -12.62 -18.75
C ASP A 175 13.91 -11.22 -18.83
N TRP A 176 14.71 -10.14 -18.78
CA TRP A 176 14.19 -8.78 -18.92
C TRP A 176 13.56 -8.56 -20.29
N LYS A 177 12.26 -8.47 -20.35
CA LYS A 177 11.55 -8.14 -21.60
C LYS A 177 11.44 -6.63 -21.72
N LYS A 178 12.04 -6.06 -22.76
CA LYS A 178 11.85 -4.65 -23.14
C LYS A 178 10.37 -4.43 -23.46
N THR A 179 9.64 -3.80 -22.56
CA THR A 179 8.25 -3.36 -22.79
C THR A 179 8.23 -1.85 -22.97
N LYS A 180 7.49 -1.38 -23.96
CA LYS A 180 7.27 0.05 -24.17
C LYS A 180 6.47 0.62 -23.02
N ARG A 181 6.96 1.69 -22.42
CA ARG A 181 6.37 2.36 -21.24
C ARG A 181 6.31 3.85 -21.46
N LEU A 182 5.42 4.52 -20.72
CA LEU A 182 5.46 5.95 -20.59
C LEU A 182 6.53 6.31 -19.56
N ILE A 183 7.45 7.18 -19.94
CA ILE A 183 8.63 7.56 -19.14
C ILE A 183 8.55 9.05 -18.88
N PHE A 184 8.73 9.46 -17.62
CA PHE A 184 8.87 10.85 -17.23
C PHE A 184 10.31 11.30 -17.50
N LYS A 185 10.47 12.46 -18.15
CA LYS A 185 11.79 13.02 -18.50
C LYS A 185 12.40 13.73 -17.30
N SER A 186 12.78 12.99 -16.29
CA SER A 186 13.33 13.54 -15.04
C SER A 186 14.68 14.23 -15.25
N THR A 187 15.43 13.83 -16.26
CA THR A 187 16.69 14.51 -16.66
C THR A 187 16.50 15.99 -17.01
N LEU A 188 15.29 16.44 -17.40
CA LEU A 188 14.97 17.85 -17.58
C LEU A 188 14.96 18.64 -16.26
N PHE A 189 14.95 17.94 -15.13
CA PHE A 189 14.87 18.47 -13.78
C PHE A 189 16.09 18.09 -12.94
N GLU A 190 17.25 17.89 -13.61
CA GLU A 190 18.55 17.61 -12.97
C GLU A 190 18.65 16.21 -12.30
N ASP A 191 17.79 15.26 -12.69
CA ASP A 191 17.93 13.87 -12.28
C ASP A 191 18.95 13.13 -13.16
N ASP A 192 19.53 12.05 -12.67
CA ASP A 192 20.58 11.29 -13.39
C ASP A 192 20.04 10.46 -14.56
N THR A 193 18.76 10.05 -14.50
CA THR A 193 18.12 9.17 -15.51
C THR A 193 16.62 9.44 -15.60
N ASP A 194 16.05 9.29 -16.82
CA ASP A 194 14.60 9.28 -17.04
C ASP A 194 13.95 7.98 -16.58
#